data_592c7b44acb5059f6a9a03df5a44af89
#
_entry.id   592c7b44acb5059f6a9a03df5a44af89
#
_cell.length_a   1.000
_cell.length_b   1.000
_cell.length_c   1.000
_cell.angle_alpha   90.00
_cell.angle_beta   90.00
_cell.angle_gamma   90.00
#
_symmetry.space_group_name_H-M   'P 1'
#
loop_
_entity.id
_entity.type
_entity.pdbx_description
1 polymer ?
#
loop_
_entity_poly.entity_id
_entity_poly.type
_entity_poly.pdbx_seq_one_letter_code
_entity_poly.pdbx_strand_id
1 'polypeptide(L)'
;MPAESSIVVKHVEWPIPELLKGSKYAQDFEGGIFVHSFLNVFDYHRQHAPAAGRIIEAKFIPGQVYLDVQLDLLDAEGRADENSSLAKVAMPHRYLDAQDATDYQFVQCRGLFVLETAIGKIAVLPIGMAQVSSVVFVKPGTQELIRLTQQEKKGRSYDEQVALINEKVRQEVVGKTVSKGEMISTFLFGGSDIVMVFERQSNVNITATVGVHYPVRSQYAYSNIAKLLSF
;
A
#
# COMPACT_ATOMS: atom_id res chain seq x y z
N MET A 1 -21.59 -21.99 0.48
CA MET A 1 -20.33 -21.45 -0.05
C MET A 1 -20.11 -20.12 0.62
N PRO A 2 -19.04 -19.90 1.38
CA PRO A 2 -18.77 -18.58 1.91
C PRO A 2 -18.53 -17.67 0.70
N ALA A 3 -19.22 -16.53 0.65
CA ALA A 3 -18.96 -15.50 -0.33
C ALA A 3 -17.50 -15.08 -0.17
N GLU A 4 -16.72 -15.17 -1.24
CA GLU A 4 -15.39 -14.57 -1.31
C GLU A 4 -15.56 -13.12 -0.90
N SER A 5 -14.86 -12.72 0.15
CA SER A 5 -14.92 -11.35 0.63
C SER A 5 -14.13 -10.48 -0.33
N SER A 6 -14.82 -9.94 -1.30
CA SER A 6 -14.31 -8.96 -2.23
C SER A 6 -14.72 -7.55 -1.79
N ILE A 7 -13.85 -6.61 -2.04
CA ILE A 7 -14.03 -5.21 -1.70
C ILE A 7 -14.07 -4.43 -3.01
N VAL A 8 -15.14 -3.68 -3.26
CA VAL A 8 -15.27 -2.88 -4.47
C VAL A 8 -14.72 -1.47 -4.20
N VAL A 9 -13.60 -1.12 -4.84
CA VAL A 9 -13.05 0.24 -4.88
C VAL A 9 -13.04 0.70 -6.33
N LYS A 10 -13.66 1.82 -6.63
CA LYS A 10 -13.74 2.37 -8.00
C LYS A 10 -14.22 1.34 -9.04
N HIS A 11 -15.25 0.56 -8.72
CA HIS A 11 -15.81 -0.52 -9.55
C HIS A 11 -14.91 -1.76 -9.75
N VAL A 12 -13.80 -1.87 -9.02
CA VAL A 12 -12.91 -3.03 -9.04
C VAL A 12 -13.09 -3.85 -7.77
N GLU A 13 -13.29 -5.15 -7.93
CA GLU A 13 -13.24 -6.09 -6.82
C GLU A 13 -11.79 -6.31 -6.37
N TRP A 14 -11.56 -6.13 -5.07
CA TRP A 14 -10.26 -6.37 -4.45
C TRP A 14 -10.33 -7.65 -3.59
N PRO A 15 -9.89 -8.80 -4.10
CA PRO A 15 -9.79 -9.99 -3.26
C PRO A 15 -8.72 -9.76 -2.18
N ILE A 16 -9.13 -9.74 -0.92
CA ILE A 16 -8.19 -9.59 0.22
C ILE A 16 -7.06 -10.62 0.18
N PRO A 17 -7.31 -11.91 -0.17
CA PRO A 17 -6.24 -12.89 -0.27
C PRO A 17 -5.15 -12.52 -1.29
N GLU A 18 -5.51 -11.88 -2.42
CA GLU A 18 -4.54 -11.47 -3.43
C GLU A 18 -3.72 -10.26 -2.98
N LEU A 19 -4.33 -9.29 -2.29
CA LEU A 19 -3.60 -8.20 -1.65
C LEU A 19 -2.57 -8.71 -0.65
N LEU A 20 -2.96 -9.70 0.15
CA LEU A 20 -2.14 -10.31 1.20
C LEU A 20 -1.35 -11.52 0.69
N LYS A 21 -1.05 -11.58 -0.59
CA LYS A 21 -0.41 -12.71 -1.28
C LYS A 21 0.72 -13.35 -0.48
N GLY A 22 0.56 -14.66 -0.22
CA GLY A 22 1.53 -15.45 0.53
C GLY A 22 1.63 -15.07 2.01
N SER A 23 0.72 -14.29 2.57
CA SER A 23 0.62 -14.12 4.02
C SER A 23 -0.06 -15.34 4.65
N LYS A 24 0.52 -15.82 5.75
CA LYS A 24 -0.11 -16.89 6.54
C LYS A 24 -1.34 -16.40 7.32
N TYR A 25 -1.56 -15.09 7.38
CA TYR A 25 -2.67 -14.46 8.07
C TYR A 25 -3.77 -13.97 7.13
N ALA A 26 -3.68 -14.24 5.82
CA ALA A 26 -4.64 -13.71 4.85
C ALA A 26 -6.10 -14.06 5.18
N GLN A 27 -6.36 -15.30 5.65
CA GLN A 27 -7.68 -15.77 6.03
C GLN A 27 -8.28 -15.05 7.27
N ASP A 28 -7.43 -14.55 8.17
CA ASP A 28 -7.87 -13.83 9.36
C ASP A 28 -8.59 -12.52 9.02
N PHE A 29 -8.35 -12.00 7.83
CA PHE A 29 -8.94 -10.74 7.35
C PHE A 29 -10.22 -10.92 6.53
N GLU A 30 -10.71 -12.16 6.35
CA GLU A 30 -11.97 -12.41 5.67
C GLU A 30 -13.14 -11.74 6.39
N GLY A 31 -13.99 -11.04 5.62
CA GLY A 31 -15.12 -10.29 6.17
C GLY A 31 -14.72 -9.09 7.05
N GLY A 32 -13.45 -8.70 7.02
CA GLY A 32 -12.93 -7.53 7.72
C GLY A 32 -13.31 -6.21 7.05
N ILE A 33 -12.81 -5.12 7.61
CA ILE A 33 -12.99 -3.76 7.09
C ILE A 33 -11.66 -3.28 6.54
N PHE A 34 -11.69 -2.57 5.41
CA PHE A 34 -10.49 -1.95 4.85
C PHE A 34 -10.65 -0.44 4.69
N VAL A 35 -9.51 0.23 4.62
CA VAL A 35 -9.39 1.65 4.24
C VAL A 35 -8.31 1.77 3.19
N HIS A 36 -8.66 2.39 2.08
CA HIS A 36 -7.72 2.76 1.03
C HIS A 36 -7.47 4.27 1.07
N SER A 37 -6.22 4.66 1.11
CA SER A 37 -5.78 6.05 1.10
C SER A 37 -4.83 6.28 -0.06
N PHE A 38 -5.19 7.22 -0.93
CA PHE A 38 -4.32 7.70 -2.00
C PHE A 38 -3.43 8.83 -1.48
N LEU A 39 -2.16 8.81 -1.84
CA LEU A 39 -1.19 9.86 -1.56
C LEU A 39 -0.80 10.57 -2.85
N ASN A 40 -1.10 11.86 -2.92
CA ASN A 40 -0.60 12.71 -4.00
C ASN A 40 0.92 12.88 -3.88
N VAL A 41 1.59 13.27 -4.95
CA VAL A 41 3.04 13.50 -5.00
C VAL A 41 3.56 14.52 -3.97
N PHE A 42 2.70 15.43 -3.52
CA PHE A 42 3.02 16.44 -2.50
C PHE A 42 2.65 16.04 -1.07
N ASP A 43 2.02 14.88 -0.89
CA ASP A 43 1.61 14.41 0.42
C ASP A 43 2.77 13.80 1.20
N TYR A 44 2.53 13.54 2.47
CA TYR A 44 3.50 12.92 3.37
C TYR A 44 3.62 11.42 3.10
N HIS A 45 4.80 10.96 2.68
CA HIS A 45 5.05 9.61 2.17
C HIS A 45 5.66 8.63 3.19
N ARG A 46 5.47 8.85 4.48
CA ARG A 46 5.90 7.90 5.52
C ARG A 46 4.70 7.25 6.16
N GLN A 47 4.77 5.94 6.37
CA GLN A 47 3.69 5.17 6.97
C GLN A 47 3.96 4.95 8.45
N HIS A 48 2.90 5.05 9.23
CA HIS A 48 2.93 4.92 10.67
C HIS A 48 2.01 3.79 11.14
N ALA A 49 2.39 3.14 12.25
CA ALA A 49 1.57 2.11 12.86
C ALA A 49 0.20 2.69 13.28
N PRO A 50 -0.93 2.14 12.81
CA PRO A 50 -2.26 2.67 13.12
C PRO A 50 -2.67 2.43 14.57
N ALA A 51 -2.08 1.43 15.22
CA ALA A 51 -2.26 1.09 16.62
C ALA A 51 -0.95 0.58 17.21
N ALA A 52 -0.85 0.61 18.53
CA ALA A 52 0.25 -0.07 19.23
C ALA A 52 0.06 -1.58 19.13
N GLY A 53 1.16 -2.31 18.93
CA GLY A 53 1.11 -3.75 18.79
C GLY A 53 2.44 -4.38 18.49
N ARG A 54 2.43 -5.69 18.24
CA ARG A 54 3.60 -6.47 17.84
C ARG A 54 3.50 -6.77 16.34
N ILE A 55 4.56 -6.54 15.60
CA ILE A 55 4.64 -6.92 14.19
C ILE A 55 4.87 -8.43 14.12
N ILE A 56 3.87 -9.18 13.63
CA ILE A 56 3.91 -10.65 13.54
C ILE A 56 4.27 -11.15 12.14
N GLU A 57 4.15 -10.29 11.12
CA GLU A 57 4.65 -10.52 9.78
C GLU A 57 5.06 -9.17 9.17
N ALA A 58 6.19 -9.17 8.47
CA ALA A 58 6.59 -8.07 7.60
C ALA A 58 7.38 -8.62 6.42
N LYS A 59 7.04 -8.17 5.21
CA LYS A 59 7.73 -8.57 3.99
C LYS A 59 7.49 -7.60 2.84
N PHE A 60 8.41 -7.57 1.92
CA PHE A 60 8.25 -6.97 0.61
C PHE A 60 7.64 -8.01 -0.34
N ILE A 61 6.55 -7.66 -1.00
CA ILE A 61 5.91 -8.46 -2.03
C ILE A 61 6.32 -7.86 -3.37
N PRO A 62 7.11 -8.59 -4.17
CA PRO A 62 7.55 -8.11 -5.47
C PRO A 62 6.35 -7.99 -6.41
N GLY A 63 6.46 -7.06 -7.34
CA GLY A 63 5.48 -6.82 -8.37
C GLY A 63 6.12 -6.10 -9.55
N GLN A 64 5.34 -5.82 -10.55
CA GLN A 64 5.76 -5.02 -11.68
C GLN A 64 5.63 -3.53 -11.35
N VAL A 65 6.49 -2.74 -11.95
CA VAL A 65 6.29 -1.29 -12.03
C VAL A 65 5.44 -1.06 -13.26
N TYR A 66 4.15 -0.86 -13.07
CA TYR A 66 3.20 -0.72 -14.15
C TYR A 66 2.62 0.68 -14.15
N LEU A 67 2.69 1.33 -15.30
CA LEU A 67 1.98 2.57 -15.60
C LEU A 67 1.29 2.33 -16.95
N ASP A 68 0.00 2.06 -16.93
CA ASP A 68 -0.81 2.10 -18.15
C ASP A 68 -1.15 3.57 -18.40
N VAL A 69 -0.33 4.20 -19.21
CA VAL A 69 -0.54 5.59 -19.63
C VAL A 69 -0.88 5.57 -21.10
N GLN A 70 -2.11 5.92 -21.44
CA GLN A 70 -2.46 6.30 -22.78
C GLN A 70 -2.08 7.77 -23.01
N LEU A 71 -1.36 8.01 -24.08
CA LEU A 71 -1.09 9.36 -24.58
C LEU A 71 -2.28 9.75 -25.48
N ASP A 72 -3.23 10.47 -24.94
CA ASP A 72 -4.25 11.10 -25.71
C ASP A 72 -3.72 12.41 -26.32
N LEU A 73 -3.68 12.45 -27.63
CA LEU A 73 -3.39 13.66 -28.36
C LEU A 73 -4.70 14.43 -28.51
N LEU A 74 -4.76 15.58 -27.86
CA LEU A 74 -5.88 16.50 -28.04
C LEU A 74 -5.65 17.34 -29.30
N ASP A 75 -6.72 17.57 -30.08
CA ASP A 75 -6.72 18.52 -31.18
C ASP A 75 -6.55 19.97 -30.66
N ALA A 76 -6.47 20.94 -31.57
CA ALA A 76 -6.32 22.33 -31.19
C ALA A 76 -7.51 22.89 -30.38
N GLU A 77 -8.63 22.20 -30.38
CA GLU A 77 -9.87 22.49 -29.64
C GLU A 77 -9.96 21.71 -28.34
N GLY A 78 -8.96 20.89 -28.00
CA GLY A 78 -8.92 20.11 -26.73
C GLY A 78 -9.79 18.84 -26.75
N ARG A 79 -10.09 18.29 -27.93
CA ARG A 79 -10.85 17.05 -28.08
C ARG A 79 -9.92 15.88 -28.35
N ALA A 80 -10.20 14.72 -27.75
CA ALA A 80 -9.46 13.49 -28.02
C ALA A 80 -9.69 13.02 -29.46
N ASP A 81 -8.61 12.80 -30.23
CA ASP A 81 -8.67 12.24 -31.57
C ASP A 81 -8.62 10.71 -31.49
N GLU A 82 -9.76 10.06 -31.62
CA GLU A 82 -9.93 8.61 -31.59
C GLU A 82 -9.16 7.85 -32.69
N ASN A 83 -8.59 8.57 -33.68
CA ASN A 83 -7.95 7.97 -34.86
C ASN A 83 -6.49 8.41 -35.07
N SER A 84 -5.86 9.06 -34.13
CA SER A 84 -4.51 9.57 -34.29
C SER A 84 -3.46 8.47 -34.26
N SER A 85 -3.00 8.07 -35.43
CA SER A 85 -1.72 7.35 -35.53
C SER A 85 -0.57 8.31 -35.20
N LEU A 86 0.35 7.86 -34.38
CA LEU A 86 1.53 8.56 -33.80
C LEU A 86 2.41 9.41 -34.73
N ALA A 87 2.02 9.65 -35.98
CA ALA A 87 2.90 10.14 -37.06
C ALA A 87 2.87 11.65 -37.30
N LYS A 88 2.04 12.46 -36.64
CA LYS A 88 2.00 13.90 -36.91
C LYS A 88 1.86 14.71 -35.62
N VAL A 89 2.98 14.97 -34.97
CA VAL A 89 3.02 15.75 -33.73
C VAL A 89 3.60 17.14 -33.99
N ALA A 90 2.73 18.14 -34.13
CA ALA A 90 3.05 19.50 -33.70
C ALA A 90 2.47 19.64 -32.30
N MET A 91 3.33 19.76 -31.29
CA MET A 91 2.93 19.74 -29.88
C MET A 91 2.32 21.06 -29.41
N PRO A 92 1.13 21.07 -28.80
CA PRO A 92 0.91 22.03 -27.75
C PRO A 92 0.57 21.46 -26.37
N HIS A 93 -0.20 20.40 -26.22
CA HIS A 93 -0.51 19.89 -24.88
C HIS A 93 -0.60 18.37 -24.89
N ARG A 94 0.27 17.71 -24.11
CA ARG A 94 0.21 16.28 -23.83
C ARG A 94 -0.58 16.09 -22.54
N TYR A 95 -1.72 15.44 -22.64
CA TYR A 95 -2.43 14.94 -21.47
C TYR A 95 -2.02 13.48 -21.24
N LEU A 96 -1.57 13.19 -20.03
CA LEU A 96 -1.33 11.84 -19.60
C LEU A 96 -2.60 11.39 -18.85
N ASP A 97 -3.46 10.63 -19.53
CA ASP A 97 -4.56 9.96 -18.87
C ASP A 97 -4.10 8.55 -18.47
N ALA A 98 -4.11 8.28 -17.19
CA ALA A 98 -3.91 6.95 -16.66
C ALA A 98 -5.28 6.32 -16.52
N GLN A 99 -5.67 5.45 -17.46
CA GLN A 99 -6.86 4.65 -17.27
C GLN A 99 -6.70 3.81 -16.00
N ASP A 100 -7.74 3.83 -15.16
CA ASP A 100 -7.88 2.89 -14.05
C ASP A 100 -8.07 1.48 -14.62
N ALA A 101 -6.99 0.83 -15.09
CA ALA A 101 -7.03 -0.57 -15.46
C ALA A 101 -7.33 -1.40 -14.22
N THR A 102 -8.31 -2.29 -14.31
CA THR A 102 -8.62 -3.23 -13.25
C THR A 102 -7.39 -4.08 -12.94
N ASP A 103 -7.13 -4.37 -11.66
CA ASP A 103 -6.08 -5.26 -11.18
C ASP A 103 -4.63 -4.72 -11.13
N TYR A 104 -4.37 -3.47 -11.52
CA TYR A 104 -3.02 -2.88 -11.47
C TYR A 104 -2.39 -2.94 -10.07
N GLN A 105 -3.19 -2.81 -9.03
CA GLN A 105 -2.77 -2.84 -7.63
C GLN A 105 -2.23 -4.20 -7.19
N PHE A 106 -2.65 -5.29 -7.84
CA PHE A 106 -2.19 -6.65 -7.52
C PHE A 106 -0.86 -6.98 -8.19
N VAL A 107 -0.52 -6.26 -9.26
CA VAL A 107 0.75 -6.43 -9.97
C VAL A 107 1.84 -5.51 -9.45
N GLN A 108 1.49 -4.49 -8.64
CA GLN A 108 2.45 -3.54 -8.10
C GLN A 108 3.22 -4.12 -6.90
N CYS A 109 4.47 -3.69 -6.77
CA CYS A 109 5.25 -4.01 -5.60
C CYS A 109 4.67 -3.33 -4.36
N ARG A 110 4.65 -4.04 -3.25
CA ARG A 110 4.10 -3.54 -2.00
C ARG A 110 4.81 -4.07 -0.78
N GLY A 111 4.75 -3.32 0.30
CA GLY A 111 5.08 -3.83 1.63
C GLY A 111 3.85 -4.48 2.26
N LEU A 112 4.07 -5.43 3.12
CA LEU A 112 3.05 -5.99 4.01
C LEU A 112 3.58 -5.93 5.44
N PHE A 113 2.77 -5.40 6.34
CA PHE A 113 2.91 -5.55 7.78
C PHE A 113 1.64 -6.17 8.34
N VAL A 114 1.76 -7.17 9.20
CA VAL A 114 0.66 -7.64 10.03
C VAL A 114 1.00 -7.34 11.48
N LEU A 115 0.17 -6.51 12.11
CA LEU A 115 0.29 -6.13 13.51
C LEU A 115 -0.73 -6.91 14.35
N GLU A 116 -0.28 -7.52 15.42
CA GLU A 116 -1.12 -8.05 16.48
C GLU A 116 -1.32 -6.95 17.51
N THR A 117 -2.56 -6.52 17.70
CA THR A 117 -2.91 -5.36 18.52
C THR A 117 -3.98 -5.71 19.55
N ALA A 118 -4.26 -4.79 20.48
CA ALA A 118 -5.33 -4.98 21.47
C ALA A 118 -6.74 -5.09 20.84
N ILE A 119 -6.91 -4.64 19.59
CA ILE A 119 -8.21 -4.71 18.89
C ILE A 119 -8.28 -5.84 17.85
N GLY A 120 -7.28 -6.71 17.78
CA GLY A 120 -7.14 -7.76 16.77
C GLY A 120 -6.00 -7.45 15.79
N LYS A 121 -5.93 -8.24 14.71
CA LYS A 121 -4.88 -8.04 13.71
C LYS A 121 -5.22 -6.89 12.75
N ILE A 122 -4.18 -6.16 12.35
CA ILE A 122 -4.27 -5.10 11.35
C ILE A 122 -3.21 -5.38 10.28
N ALA A 123 -3.60 -5.48 9.03
CA ALA A 123 -2.68 -5.49 7.91
C ALA A 123 -2.50 -4.06 7.38
N VAL A 124 -1.25 -3.66 7.15
CA VAL A 124 -0.89 -2.36 6.54
C VAL A 124 -0.09 -2.66 5.28
N LEU A 125 -0.59 -2.19 4.15
CA LEU A 125 0.01 -2.41 2.84
C LEU A 125 0.32 -1.06 2.18
N PRO A 126 1.55 -0.55 2.31
CA PRO A 126 2.03 0.49 1.42
C PRO A 126 2.24 -0.09 0.02
N ILE A 127 1.58 0.49 -0.99
CA ILE A 127 1.60 0.04 -2.38
C ILE A 127 2.35 1.08 -3.21
N GLY A 128 3.41 0.64 -3.90
CA GLY A 128 4.16 1.48 -4.81
C GLY A 128 3.43 1.66 -6.13
N MET A 129 3.40 2.86 -6.67
CA MET A 129 2.92 3.14 -8.03
C MET A 129 4.09 3.20 -9.02
N ALA A 130 3.80 3.32 -10.31
CA ALA A 130 4.73 3.18 -11.43
C ALA A 130 6.10 3.87 -11.30
N GLN A 131 6.18 5.01 -10.64
CA GLN A 131 7.43 5.72 -10.40
C GLN A 131 8.03 5.43 -9.01
N VAL A 132 7.31 4.69 -8.16
CA VAL A 132 7.64 4.46 -6.76
C VAL A 132 7.55 2.98 -6.42
N SER A 133 8.45 2.22 -7.01
CA SER A 133 8.59 0.79 -6.68
C SER A 133 9.29 0.54 -5.33
N SER A 134 9.60 1.57 -4.57
CA SER A 134 10.43 1.45 -3.38
C SER A 134 9.69 1.70 -2.09
N VAL A 135 9.01 0.67 -1.62
CA VAL A 135 8.63 0.60 -0.21
C VAL A 135 9.87 0.24 0.60
N VAL A 136 10.26 1.12 1.52
CA VAL A 136 11.41 0.91 2.39
C VAL A 136 10.94 0.75 3.83
N PHE A 137 11.31 -0.37 4.43
CA PHE A 137 10.99 -0.68 5.82
C PHE A 137 11.86 0.14 6.77
N VAL A 138 11.30 0.45 7.93
CA VAL A 138 12.01 1.13 9.01
C VAL A 138 12.17 0.17 10.18
N LYS A 139 13.34 0.16 10.77
CA LYS A 139 13.63 -0.63 11.97
C LYS A 139 12.88 -0.05 13.17
N PRO A 140 12.02 -0.83 13.84
CA PRO A 140 11.24 -0.36 14.98
C PRO A 140 12.10 0.25 16.09
N GLY A 141 11.61 1.32 16.69
CA GLY A 141 12.32 2.08 17.73
C GLY A 141 13.42 3.00 17.19
N THR A 142 13.59 3.08 15.87
CA THR A 142 14.61 3.91 15.22
C THR A 142 14.02 4.68 14.04
N GLN A 143 14.87 5.39 13.29
CA GLN A 143 14.54 5.94 11.98
C GLN A 143 15.42 5.30 10.88
N GLU A 144 16.09 4.21 11.20
CA GLU A 144 16.99 3.52 10.29
C GLU A 144 16.21 2.77 9.20
N LEU A 145 16.61 2.99 7.95
CA LEU A 145 15.99 2.37 6.79
C LEU A 145 16.66 1.03 6.48
N ILE A 146 15.87 -0.02 6.38
CA ILE A 146 16.35 -1.36 6.02
C ILE A 146 16.52 -1.43 4.51
N ARG A 147 17.76 -1.49 4.04
CA ARG A 147 18.14 -1.52 2.63
C ARG A 147 19.23 -2.53 2.37
N LEU A 148 19.34 -2.94 1.11
CA LEU A 148 20.51 -3.65 0.61
C LEU A 148 21.59 -2.65 0.21
N THR A 149 22.82 -2.91 0.62
CA THR A 149 24.01 -2.20 0.15
C THR A 149 24.32 -2.55 -1.30
N GLN A 150 25.12 -1.74 -1.97
CA GLN A 150 25.57 -2.04 -3.34
C GLN A 150 26.33 -3.37 -3.43
N GLN A 151 27.11 -3.70 -2.39
CA GLN A 151 27.83 -4.97 -2.33
C GLN A 151 26.88 -6.16 -2.22
N GLU A 152 25.81 -6.04 -1.42
CA GLU A 152 24.78 -7.08 -1.30
C GLU A 152 23.95 -7.25 -2.57
N LYS A 153 23.82 -6.23 -3.39
CA LYS A 153 23.12 -6.31 -4.69
C LYS A 153 23.99 -6.89 -5.80
N LYS A 154 25.31 -6.73 -5.71
CA LYS A 154 26.25 -7.07 -6.78
C LYS A 154 26.19 -8.56 -7.13
N GLY A 155 25.93 -8.84 -8.41
CA GLY A 155 25.89 -10.20 -8.97
C GLY A 155 24.64 -11.01 -8.63
N ARG A 156 23.65 -10.40 -7.94
CA ARG A 156 22.38 -11.07 -7.60
C ARG A 156 21.27 -10.70 -8.57
N SER A 157 20.47 -11.67 -8.92
CA SER A 157 19.20 -11.47 -9.63
C SER A 157 18.21 -10.65 -8.77
N TYR A 158 17.13 -10.16 -9.40
CA TYR A 158 16.08 -9.45 -8.68
C TYR A 158 15.46 -10.32 -7.56
N ASP A 159 15.16 -11.58 -7.87
CA ASP A 159 14.55 -12.50 -6.90
C ASP A 159 15.47 -12.79 -5.71
N GLU A 160 16.76 -12.93 -5.93
CA GLU A 160 17.76 -13.07 -4.86
C GLU A 160 17.84 -11.80 -3.99
N GLN A 161 17.72 -10.62 -4.59
CA GLN A 161 17.67 -9.36 -3.84
C GLN A 161 16.38 -9.26 -3.02
N VAL A 162 15.23 -9.68 -3.57
CA VAL A 162 13.95 -9.75 -2.85
C VAL A 162 14.03 -10.72 -1.68
N ALA A 163 14.60 -11.90 -1.88
CA ALA A 163 14.80 -12.88 -0.81
C ALA A 163 15.66 -12.30 0.32
N LEU A 164 16.76 -11.62 -0.03
CA LEU A 164 17.69 -11.05 0.94
C LEU A 164 17.07 -9.88 1.73
N ILE A 165 16.34 -8.99 1.06
CA ILE A 165 15.66 -7.89 1.77
C ILE A 165 14.58 -8.43 2.71
N ASN A 166 13.83 -9.44 2.30
CA ASN A 166 12.81 -10.08 3.13
C ASN A 166 13.41 -10.75 4.36
N GLU A 167 14.58 -11.38 4.21
CA GLU A 167 15.29 -11.96 5.35
C GLU A 167 15.74 -10.88 6.35
N LYS A 168 16.29 -9.76 5.88
CA LYS A 168 16.62 -8.61 6.74
C LYS A 168 15.39 -8.06 7.46
N VAL A 169 14.30 -7.84 6.74
CA VAL A 169 13.05 -7.36 7.32
C VAL A 169 12.54 -8.34 8.37
N ARG A 170 12.59 -9.64 8.10
CA ARG A 170 12.18 -10.67 9.05
C ARG A 170 13.01 -10.59 10.35
N GLN A 171 14.32 -10.42 10.26
CA GLN A 171 15.21 -10.38 11.42
C GLN A 171 15.06 -9.08 12.23
N GLU A 172 14.89 -7.95 11.58
CA GLU A 172 14.93 -6.65 12.22
C GLU A 172 13.56 -6.09 12.62
N VAL A 173 12.48 -6.56 11.98
CA VAL A 173 11.13 -6.01 12.14
C VAL A 173 10.18 -6.99 12.82
N VAL A 174 10.18 -8.27 12.39
CA VAL A 174 9.20 -9.25 12.91
C VAL A 174 9.50 -9.59 14.38
N GLY A 175 8.43 -9.65 15.17
CA GLY A 175 8.50 -9.89 16.61
C GLY A 175 8.73 -8.62 17.44
N LYS A 176 9.02 -7.48 16.83
CA LYS A 176 9.18 -6.20 17.53
C LYS A 176 7.83 -5.56 17.81
N THR A 177 7.79 -4.79 18.91
CA THR A 177 6.64 -3.95 19.26
C THR A 177 6.81 -2.57 18.68
N VAL A 178 5.69 -1.98 18.30
CA VAL A 178 5.61 -0.58 17.83
C VAL A 178 4.53 0.16 18.60
N SER A 179 4.78 1.44 18.83
CA SER A 179 3.78 2.35 19.40
C SER A 179 2.84 2.85 18.31
N LYS A 180 1.61 3.24 18.68
CA LYS A 180 0.72 3.94 17.76
C LYS A 180 1.39 5.21 17.23
N GLY A 181 1.38 5.39 15.92
CA GLY A 181 2.02 6.52 15.24
C GLY A 181 3.53 6.38 15.06
N GLU A 182 4.14 5.26 15.42
CA GLU A 182 5.54 4.98 15.12
C GLU A 182 5.74 4.72 13.64
N MET A 183 6.81 5.27 13.06
CA MET A 183 7.12 5.09 11.64
C MET A 183 7.55 3.64 11.35
N ILE A 184 6.89 2.99 10.41
CA ILE A 184 7.16 1.58 10.04
C ILE A 184 7.73 1.45 8.63
N SER A 185 7.43 2.39 7.73
CA SER A 185 7.96 2.39 6.37
C SER A 185 7.93 3.79 5.76
N THR A 186 8.51 3.91 4.58
CA THR A 186 8.48 5.13 3.76
C THR A 186 8.53 4.77 2.29
N PHE A 187 7.96 5.64 1.46
CA PHE A 187 8.24 5.67 0.03
C PHE A 187 9.39 6.64 -0.27
N LEU A 188 10.15 6.38 -1.34
CA LEU A 188 11.26 7.26 -1.71
C LEU A 188 10.86 8.35 -2.69
N PHE A 189 9.84 8.14 -3.51
CA PHE A 189 9.34 9.10 -4.51
C PHE A 189 7.84 8.91 -4.78
N GLY A 190 7.15 10.00 -5.05
CA GLY A 190 5.90 10.19 -5.79
C GLY A 190 4.65 9.47 -5.29
N GLY A 191 3.57 9.60 -6.02
CA GLY A 191 2.24 9.07 -5.68
C GLY A 191 2.21 7.59 -5.33
N SER A 192 1.37 7.23 -4.39
CA SER A 192 1.33 5.89 -3.81
C SER A 192 0.03 5.68 -3.04
N ASP A 193 -0.26 4.43 -2.77
CA ASP A 193 -1.44 4.03 -2.03
C ASP A 193 -1.07 3.38 -0.69
N ILE A 194 -1.95 3.51 0.28
CA ILE A 194 -1.87 2.75 1.53
C ILE A 194 -3.22 2.07 1.73
N VAL A 195 -3.19 0.74 1.84
CA VAL A 195 -4.36 -0.03 2.23
C VAL A 195 -4.16 -0.54 3.65
N MET A 196 -5.16 -0.37 4.49
CA MET A 196 -5.23 -1.01 5.80
C MET A 196 -6.43 -1.93 5.85
N VAL A 197 -6.21 -3.14 6.34
CA VAL A 197 -7.27 -4.14 6.53
C VAL A 197 -7.33 -4.50 8.00
N PHE A 198 -8.52 -4.45 8.56
CA PHE A 198 -8.81 -4.78 9.95
C PHE A 198 -9.58 -6.09 10.01
N GLU A 199 -9.22 -6.99 10.91
CA GLU A 199 -10.02 -8.19 11.18
C GLU A 199 -11.46 -7.80 11.52
N ARG A 200 -12.42 -8.64 11.15
CA ARG A 200 -13.85 -8.42 11.47
C ARG A 200 -14.09 -8.19 12.96
N GLN A 201 -13.40 -8.95 13.80
CA GLN A 201 -13.52 -8.85 15.25
C GLN A 201 -12.98 -7.55 15.84
N SER A 202 -12.18 -6.78 15.08
CA SER A 202 -11.64 -5.49 15.52
C SER A 202 -12.73 -4.44 15.76
N ASN A 203 -13.94 -4.67 15.26
CA ASN A 203 -15.11 -3.80 15.42
C ASN A 203 -14.78 -2.32 15.19
N VAL A 204 -14.10 -2.08 14.06
CA VAL A 204 -13.64 -0.74 13.66
C VAL A 204 -14.76 0.00 12.96
N ASN A 205 -14.94 1.27 13.34
CA ASN A 205 -15.85 2.20 12.68
C ASN A 205 -15.01 3.26 11.96
N ILE A 206 -15.22 3.40 10.66
CA ILE A 206 -14.56 4.41 9.84
C ILE A 206 -15.39 5.70 9.94
N THR A 207 -14.73 6.80 10.30
CA THR A 207 -15.33 8.14 10.40
C THR A 207 -14.92 9.07 9.27
N ALA A 208 -13.92 8.64 8.50
CA ALA A 208 -13.47 9.39 7.33
C ALA A 208 -14.52 9.39 6.22
N THR A 209 -14.65 10.53 5.56
CA THR A 209 -15.49 10.71 4.38
C THR A 209 -14.66 10.44 3.13
N VAL A 210 -15.18 9.62 2.23
CA VAL A 210 -14.52 9.31 0.95
C VAL A 210 -14.36 10.59 0.12
N GLY A 211 -13.19 10.76 -0.51
CA GLY A 211 -12.86 11.94 -1.31
C GLY A 211 -12.39 13.16 -0.51
N VAL A 212 -12.33 13.08 0.82
CA VAL A 212 -11.81 14.15 1.67
C VAL A 212 -10.34 13.91 2.01
N HIS A 213 -9.51 14.95 1.87
CA HIS A 213 -8.12 14.90 2.26
C HIS A 213 -7.97 15.07 3.79
N TYR A 214 -7.21 14.14 4.39
CA TYR A 214 -6.92 14.13 5.83
C TYR A 214 -5.42 14.29 6.06
N PRO A 215 -4.99 15.24 6.89
CA PRO A 215 -3.60 15.34 7.31
C PRO A 215 -3.14 14.05 8.02
N VAL A 216 -1.85 13.72 7.90
CA VAL A 216 -1.27 12.61 8.67
C VAL A 216 -1.55 12.75 10.17
N ARG A 217 -1.84 11.65 10.85
CA ARG A 217 -2.25 11.57 12.27
C ARG A 217 -3.66 12.06 12.56
N SER A 218 -4.45 12.43 11.56
CA SER A 218 -5.88 12.66 11.79
C SER A 218 -6.55 11.35 12.22
N GLN A 219 -7.49 11.46 13.14
CA GLN A 219 -8.33 10.33 13.50
C GLN A 219 -9.38 10.14 12.39
N TYR A 220 -9.38 9.00 11.74
CA TYR A 220 -10.38 8.65 10.74
C TYR A 220 -11.11 7.32 11.03
N ALA A 221 -10.72 6.65 12.12
CA ALA A 221 -11.38 5.42 12.57
C ALA A 221 -11.25 5.26 14.09
N TYR A 222 -12.15 4.48 14.69
CA TYR A 222 -12.05 4.03 16.08
C TYR A 222 -12.59 2.62 16.23
N SER A 223 -12.12 1.89 17.24
CA SER A 223 -12.68 0.58 17.62
C SER A 223 -13.45 0.69 18.93
N ASN A 224 -14.63 0.07 18.98
CA ASN A 224 -15.41 -0.01 20.21
C ASN A 224 -14.81 -0.97 21.25
N ILE A 225 -13.96 -1.91 20.83
CA ILE A 225 -13.28 -2.86 21.74
C ILE A 225 -12.33 -2.13 22.68
N ALA A 226 -11.64 -1.10 22.21
CA ALA A 226 -10.73 -0.31 23.03
C ALA A 226 -11.40 0.39 24.22
N LYS A 227 -12.71 0.63 24.16
CA LYS A 227 -13.49 1.18 25.27
C LYS A 227 -13.80 0.14 26.35
N LEU A 228 -13.82 -1.15 26.01
CA LEU A 228 -14.11 -2.24 26.96
C LEU A 228 -12.86 -2.67 27.76
N LEU A 229 -11.68 -2.34 27.30
CA LEU A 229 -10.39 -2.67 27.93
C LEU A 229 -9.87 -1.56 28.85
N SER A 230 -10.56 -0.44 28.95
CA SER A 230 -10.18 0.72 29.77
C SER A 230 -10.93 0.81 31.12
N PHE A 231 -11.50 -0.30 31.60
CA PHE A 231 -12.11 -0.43 32.93
C PHE A 231 -11.28 -1.34 33.85
#